data_fe3e29f5b28a0b160517d651fe619feb
#
_entry.id   fe3e29f5b28a0b160517d651fe619feb
#
_cell.length_a   1.000
_cell.length_b   1.000
_cell.length_c   1.000
_cell.angle_alpha   90.00
_cell.angle_beta   90.00
_cell.angle_gamma   90.00
#
_symmetry.space_group_name_H-M   'P 1'
#
loop_
_entity.id
_entity.type
_entity.pdbx_description
1 polymer ?
#
loop_
_entity_poly.entity_id
_entity_poly.type
_entity_poly.pdbx_seq_one_letter_code
_entity_poly.pdbx_strand_id
1 'polypeptide(L)'
;METGRSAGFVQRQLGPLLSLPPRPRSTLLSTLEELLAAQFNMTEAARRLHVRRQSVYYRLEQLKGMLGDLDEPERRAGLLISLELLKRDGI
;
A
#
# COMPACT_ATOMS: atom_id res chain seq x y z
N MET A 1 -15.91 -18.28 -8.03
CA MET A 1 -16.38 -17.79 -7.27
C MET A 1 -15.83 -17.21 -6.09
N GLU A 2 -14.64 -17.16 -5.78
CA GLU A 2 -14.08 -16.50 -4.66
C GLU A 2 -13.81 -15.04 -4.95
N THR A 3 -14.16 -14.61 -6.12
CA THR A 3 -13.94 -13.22 -6.54
C THR A 3 -14.51 -12.23 -5.54
N GLY A 4 -15.73 -12.47 -5.08
CA GLY A 4 -16.37 -11.57 -4.15
C GLY A 4 -15.64 -11.50 -2.81
N ARG A 5 -15.12 -12.63 -2.36
CA ARG A 5 -14.40 -12.71 -1.11
C ARG A 5 -13.07 -11.96 -1.18
N SER A 6 -12.32 -12.19 -2.27
CA SER A 6 -11.06 -11.48 -2.47
C SER A 6 -11.28 -9.98 -2.58
N ALA A 7 -12.29 -9.58 -3.34
CA ALA A 7 -12.58 -8.17 -3.51
C ALA A 7 -12.96 -7.53 -2.18
N GLY A 8 -13.72 -8.25 -1.34
CA GLY A 8 -14.10 -7.75 -0.03
C GLY A 8 -12.90 -7.54 0.88
N PHE A 9 -11.98 -8.49 0.87
CA PHE A 9 -10.78 -8.39 1.68
C PHE A 9 -9.92 -7.20 1.23
N VAL A 10 -9.70 -7.10 -0.09
CA VAL A 10 -8.91 -6.00 -0.65
C VAL A 10 -9.56 -4.66 -0.32
N GLN A 11 -10.88 -4.58 -0.45
CA GLN A 11 -11.60 -3.34 -0.18
C GLN A 11 -11.48 -2.93 1.28
N ARG A 12 -11.52 -3.88 2.20
CA ARG A 12 -11.37 -3.56 3.61
C ARG A 12 -9.97 -3.07 3.93
N GLN A 13 -8.95 -3.64 3.27
CA GLN A 13 -7.56 -3.26 3.53
C GLN A 13 -7.14 -1.98 2.80
N LEU A 14 -7.52 -1.86 1.55
CA LEU A 14 -7.00 -0.81 0.66
C LEU A 14 -8.06 0.16 0.15
N GLY A 15 -9.31 0.01 0.59
CA GLY A 15 -10.41 0.79 0.06
C GLY A 15 -10.15 2.26 -0.16
N PRO A 16 -9.68 2.98 0.87
CA PRO A 16 -9.44 4.42 0.70
C PRO A 16 -8.46 4.75 -0.42
N LEU A 17 -7.44 3.91 -0.61
CA LEU A 17 -6.50 4.12 -1.70
C LEU A 17 -7.14 3.86 -3.05
N LEU A 18 -7.97 2.84 -3.12
CA LEU A 18 -8.62 2.48 -4.38
C LEU A 18 -9.65 3.49 -4.83
N SER A 19 -10.07 4.36 -3.91
CA SER A 19 -11.02 5.43 -4.23
C SER A 19 -10.36 6.65 -4.83
N LEU A 20 -9.02 6.70 -4.81
CA LEU A 20 -8.30 7.86 -5.32
C LEU A 20 -8.29 7.87 -6.84
N PRO A 21 -8.11 9.07 -7.42
CA PRO A 21 -7.88 9.15 -8.87
C PRO A 21 -6.66 8.34 -9.29
N PRO A 22 -6.57 7.94 -10.57
CA PRO A 22 -5.53 6.99 -11.00
C PRO A 22 -4.11 7.33 -10.62
N ARG A 23 -3.69 8.59 -10.76
CA ARG A 23 -2.31 8.95 -10.46
C ARG A 23 -1.96 8.87 -8.99
N PRO A 24 -2.69 9.56 -8.12
CA PRO A 24 -2.39 9.44 -6.68
C PRO A 24 -2.53 7.99 -6.20
N ARG A 25 -3.51 7.26 -6.75
CA ARG A 25 -3.70 5.87 -6.38
C ARG A 25 -2.47 5.04 -6.71
N SER A 26 -1.97 5.18 -7.94
CA SER A 26 -0.81 4.44 -8.39
C SER A 26 0.43 4.79 -7.55
N THR A 27 0.62 6.08 -7.29
CA THR A 27 1.76 6.54 -6.52
C THR A 27 1.74 5.97 -5.10
N LEU A 28 0.59 6.01 -4.44
CA LEU A 28 0.51 5.54 -3.06
C LEU A 28 0.54 4.02 -2.97
N LEU A 29 -0.05 3.32 -3.93
CA LEU A 29 0.04 1.86 -3.94
C LEU A 29 1.48 1.41 -4.15
N SER A 30 2.20 2.04 -5.08
CA SER A 30 3.61 1.72 -5.30
C SER A 30 4.44 2.01 -4.06
N THR A 31 4.17 3.14 -3.42
CA THR A 31 4.90 3.51 -2.22
C THR A 31 4.66 2.50 -1.10
N LEU A 32 3.42 2.11 -0.89
CA LEU A 32 3.09 1.13 0.13
C LEU A 32 3.79 -0.20 -0.16
N GLU A 33 3.77 -0.62 -1.41
CA GLU A 33 4.40 -1.87 -1.80
C GLU A 33 5.88 -1.86 -1.49
N GLU A 34 6.57 -0.77 -1.81
CA GLU A 34 8.00 -0.70 -1.56
C GLU A 34 8.32 -0.54 -0.08
N LEU A 35 7.47 0.16 0.66
CA LEU A 35 7.64 0.25 2.10
C LEU A 35 7.55 -1.11 2.75
N LEU A 36 6.57 -1.91 2.34
CA LEU A 36 6.43 -3.26 2.87
C LEU A 36 7.62 -4.12 2.49
N ALA A 37 8.07 -4.04 1.24
CA ALA A 37 9.23 -4.81 0.79
C ALA A 37 10.50 -4.42 1.52
N ALA A 38 10.63 -3.14 1.85
CA ALA A 38 11.81 -2.64 2.56
C ALA A 38 11.65 -2.70 4.07
N GLN A 39 10.55 -3.27 4.55
CA GLN A 39 10.24 -3.35 5.97
C GLN A 39 10.28 -1.97 6.62
N PHE A 40 9.76 -1.00 5.91
CA PHE A 40 9.66 0.40 6.34
C PHE A 40 10.99 1.06 6.63
N ASN A 41 12.06 0.57 5.99
CA ASN A 41 13.33 1.29 5.98
C ASN A 41 13.19 2.41 4.95
N MET A 42 13.17 3.65 5.43
CA MET A 42 12.89 4.79 4.56
C MET A 42 13.94 5.00 3.48
N THR A 43 15.21 4.80 3.82
CA THR A 43 16.28 4.96 2.86
C THR A 43 16.18 3.93 1.73
N GLU A 44 15.92 2.69 2.11
CA GLU A 44 15.79 1.62 1.13
C GLU A 44 14.55 1.84 0.25
N ALA A 45 13.43 2.24 0.85
CA ALA A 45 12.21 2.49 0.10
C ALA A 45 12.42 3.62 -0.90
N ALA A 46 13.11 4.68 -0.48
CA ALA A 46 13.38 5.81 -1.36
C ALA A 46 14.24 5.37 -2.55
N ARG A 47 15.24 4.54 -2.28
CA ARG A 47 16.09 4.03 -3.35
C ARG A 47 15.28 3.21 -4.35
N ARG A 48 14.42 2.35 -3.84
CA ARG A 48 13.59 1.50 -4.71
C ARG A 48 12.62 2.31 -5.55
N LEU A 49 12.10 3.39 -4.97
CA LEU A 49 11.12 4.23 -5.66
C LEU A 49 11.77 5.31 -6.52
N HIS A 50 13.10 5.45 -6.43
CA HIS A 50 13.84 6.49 -7.16
C HIS A 50 13.35 7.89 -6.79
N VAL A 51 13.10 8.10 -5.51
CA VAL A 51 12.67 9.40 -5.01
C VAL A 51 13.48 9.75 -3.77
N ARG A 52 13.34 10.98 -3.30
CA ARG A 52 14.03 11.41 -2.11
C ARG A 52 13.34 10.85 -0.86
N ARG A 53 14.12 10.66 0.20
CA ARG A 53 13.59 10.14 1.45
C ARG A 53 12.44 11.00 1.99
N GLN A 54 12.56 12.31 1.83
CA GLN A 54 11.51 13.23 2.24
C GLN A 54 10.18 12.91 1.58
N SER A 55 10.23 12.56 0.28
CA SER A 55 9.02 12.21 -0.44
C SER A 55 8.39 10.95 0.13
N VAL A 56 9.21 9.98 0.53
CA VAL A 56 8.68 8.76 1.12
C VAL A 56 8.00 9.07 2.45
N TYR A 57 8.61 9.91 3.28
CA TYR A 57 8.00 10.29 4.54
C TYR A 57 6.66 10.99 4.33
N TYR A 58 6.60 11.88 3.36
CA TYR A 58 5.36 12.58 3.07
C TYR A 58 4.26 11.60 2.64
N ARG A 59 4.63 10.69 1.75
CA ARG A 59 3.66 9.69 1.28
C ARG A 59 3.25 8.72 2.38
N LEU A 60 4.18 8.39 3.28
CA LEU A 60 3.86 7.53 4.41
C LEU A 60 2.83 8.20 5.31
N GLU A 61 2.96 9.51 5.53
CA GLU A 61 1.97 10.22 6.33
C GLU A 61 0.59 10.20 5.66
N GLN A 62 0.56 10.33 4.35
CA GLN A 62 -0.69 10.21 3.62
C GLN A 62 -1.29 8.82 3.79
N LEU A 63 -0.46 7.79 3.67
CA LEU A 63 -0.91 6.42 3.84
C LEU A 63 -1.47 6.18 5.23
N LYS A 64 -0.81 6.69 6.25
CA LYS A 64 -1.30 6.56 7.62
C LYS A 64 -2.62 7.28 7.82
N GLY A 65 -2.78 8.43 7.18
CA GLY A 65 -4.03 9.15 7.25
C GLY A 65 -5.20 8.39 6.64
N MET A 66 -4.92 7.58 5.65
CA MET A 66 -5.95 6.84 4.95
C MET A 66 -6.16 5.44 5.53
N LEU A 67 -5.09 4.77 5.91
CA LEU A 67 -5.14 3.37 6.33
C LEU A 67 -4.97 3.16 7.82
N GLY A 68 -4.57 4.18 8.55
CA GLY A 68 -4.35 4.06 9.99
C GLY A 68 -2.96 3.56 10.30
N ASP A 69 -2.84 2.92 11.46
CA ASP A 69 -1.55 2.44 11.95
C ASP A 69 -1.01 1.34 11.04
N LEU A 70 0.22 1.52 10.58
CA LEU A 70 0.86 0.56 9.70
C LEU A 70 2.00 -0.18 10.39
N ASP A 71 2.10 -0.06 11.70
CA ASP A 71 3.23 -0.65 12.42
C ASP A 71 3.01 -2.09 12.87
N GLU A 72 1.78 -2.52 12.96
CA GLU A 72 1.50 -3.86 13.45
C GLU A 72 1.82 -4.93 12.41
N PRO A 73 2.51 -6.00 12.80
CA PRO A 73 2.87 -7.07 11.86
C PRO A 73 1.67 -7.69 11.16
N GLU A 74 0.57 -7.89 11.89
CA GLU A 74 -0.64 -8.45 11.27
C GLU A 74 -1.20 -7.52 10.22
N ARG A 75 -1.20 -6.23 10.51
CA ARG A 75 -1.69 -5.25 9.56
C ARG A 75 -0.83 -5.25 8.30
N ARG A 76 0.49 -5.31 8.48
CA ARG A 76 1.41 -5.35 7.35
C ARG A 76 1.21 -6.60 6.51
N ALA A 77 1.00 -7.73 7.17
CA ALA A 77 0.76 -8.98 6.45
C ALA A 77 -0.53 -8.88 5.63
N GLY A 78 -1.58 -8.33 6.23
CA GLY A 78 -2.85 -8.15 5.53
C GLY A 78 -2.73 -7.25 4.33
N LEU A 79 -1.97 -6.16 4.45
CA LEU A 79 -1.76 -5.24 3.35
C LEU A 79 -0.96 -5.90 2.24
N LEU A 80 0.06 -6.68 2.60
CA LEU A 80 0.87 -7.37 1.61
C LEU A 80 0.04 -8.36 0.81
N ILE A 81 -0.80 -9.13 1.51
CA ILE A 81 -1.69 -10.08 0.84
C ILE A 81 -2.65 -9.34 -0.08
N SER A 82 -3.19 -8.22 0.38
CA SER A 82 -4.13 -7.43 -0.42
C SER A 82 -3.49 -6.93 -1.72
N LEU A 83 -2.24 -6.46 -1.62
CA LEU A 83 -1.53 -5.99 -2.80
C LEU A 83 -1.29 -7.13 -3.78
N GLU A 84 -0.99 -8.32 -3.27
CA GLU A 84 -0.80 -9.48 -4.13
C GLU A 84 -2.10 -9.85 -4.84
N LEU A 85 -3.20 -9.84 -4.11
CA LEU A 85 -4.50 -10.14 -4.70
C LEU A 85 -4.88 -9.11 -5.75
N LEU A 86 -4.59 -7.85 -5.46
CA LEU A 86 -4.91 -6.76 -6.39
C LEU A 86 -4.15 -6.95 -7.71
N LYS A 87 -2.87 -7.29 -7.62
CA LYS A 87 -2.07 -7.47 -8.81
C LYS A 87 -2.51 -8.70 -9.59
N ARG A 88 -2.80 -9.78 -8.87
CA ARG A 88 -3.15 -11.04 -9.52
C ARG A 88 -4.51 -10.99 -10.18
N ASP A 89 -5.50 -10.44 -9.48
CA ASP A 89 -6.89 -10.48 -9.95
C ASP A 89 -7.32 -9.23 -10.70
N GLY A 90 -6.50 -8.21 -10.72
CA GLY A 90 -6.87 -6.97 -11.40
C GLY A 90 -8.00 -6.22 -10.73
N ILE A 91 -8.16 -6.43 -9.45
CA ILE A 91 -9.26 -5.79 -8.71
C ILE A 91 -9.08 -4.31 -8.50
#